data_1f79aa8b0dc3ff7bca066876fc413456
#
_entry.id   1f79aa8b0dc3ff7bca066876fc413456
#
_cell.length_a   1.000
_cell.length_b   1.000
_cell.length_c   1.000
_cell.angle_alpha   90.00
_cell.angle_beta   90.00
_cell.angle_gamma   90.00
#
_symmetry.space_group_name_H-M   'P 1'
#
loop_
_entity.id
_entity.type
_entity.pdbx_description
1 polymer ?
#
loop_
_entity_poly.entity_id
_entity_poly.type
_entity_poly.pdbx_seq_one_letter_code
_entity_poly.pdbx_strand_id
1 'polypeptide(L)'
;MANTKTQEVVAAETNTGLSTNVSGIEIDVEDIEIPRINVCQKMSQSDAPVGSILFDKTYEIAPPDTPVKTITVAAQKGWRENIPFEEEDIPRIAWSKSEADAIAAESEWDMTEFAEITLLMRQPEGSENDDAFQLPIGDHNYALGKINVGKNAYRSTYKRLATFAALQSGIPIHSKVWNFVSEELSKGKYTWFNPSLTVTKEEADADVTAFVKNFLGA
;
A
#
# COMPACT_ATOMS: atom_id res chain seq x y z
N MET A 1 -23.72 51.10 -7.28
CA MET A 1 -22.78 50.60 -6.26
C MET A 1 -23.05 49.11 -6.09
N ALA A 2 -22.23 48.27 -6.75
CA ALA A 2 -22.38 46.81 -6.74
C ALA A 2 -21.38 46.27 -5.72
N ASN A 3 -21.90 45.56 -4.71
CA ASN A 3 -21.14 44.97 -3.64
C ASN A 3 -20.71 43.55 -4.07
N THR A 4 -19.46 43.40 -4.48
CA THR A 4 -18.88 42.11 -4.81
C THR A 4 -18.46 41.40 -3.53
N LYS A 5 -19.20 40.39 -3.07
CA LYS A 5 -18.77 39.48 -2.00
C LYS A 5 -17.74 38.50 -2.58
N THR A 6 -16.52 38.72 -2.16
CA THR A 6 -15.44 37.72 -2.32
C THR A 6 -15.77 36.53 -1.40
N GLN A 7 -16.05 35.36 -1.98
CA GLN A 7 -16.09 34.10 -1.25
C GLN A 7 -14.64 33.65 -1.05
N GLU A 8 -14.20 33.68 0.19
CA GLU A 8 -13.00 32.95 0.64
C GLU A 8 -13.29 31.45 0.52
N VAL A 9 -12.53 30.80 -0.35
CA VAL A 9 -12.46 29.34 -0.41
C VAL A 9 -11.61 28.90 0.79
N VAL A 10 -12.28 28.46 1.85
CA VAL A 10 -11.61 27.77 2.96
C VAL A 10 -11.14 26.42 2.42
N ALA A 11 -9.83 26.28 2.25
CA ALA A 11 -9.20 25.00 2.01
C ALA A 11 -9.54 24.08 3.19
N ALA A 12 -10.18 22.96 2.92
CA ALA A 12 -10.42 21.92 3.90
C ALA A 12 -9.05 21.34 4.29
N GLU A 13 -8.58 21.68 5.49
CA GLU A 13 -7.44 21.00 6.10
C GLU A 13 -7.84 19.54 6.30
N THR A 14 -7.26 18.66 5.52
CA THR A 14 -7.28 17.21 5.74
C THR A 14 -6.49 16.94 7.01
N ASN A 15 -7.19 16.88 8.13
CA ASN A 15 -6.62 16.51 9.41
C ASN A 15 -6.30 15.01 9.37
N THR A 16 -5.09 14.68 8.92
CA THR A 16 -4.52 13.33 9.07
C THR A 16 -4.24 13.16 10.55
N GLY A 17 -4.96 12.27 11.23
CA GLY A 17 -4.98 12.09 12.68
C GLY A 17 -3.68 11.63 13.35
N LEU A 18 -2.54 11.96 12.77
CA LEU A 18 -1.23 11.88 13.41
C LEU A 18 -1.08 13.08 14.33
N SER A 19 -0.94 12.80 15.63
CA SER A 19 -0.67 13.83 16.64
C SER A 19 0.66 14.49 16.32
N THR A 20 0.62 15.77 15.97
CA THR A 20 1.79 16.61 15.64
C THR A 20 2.68 16.94 16.83
N ASN A 21 2.37 16.46 18.03
CA ASN A 21 3.13 16.71 19.26
C ASN A 21 3.63 15.39 19.89
N VAL A 22 4.57 14.75 19.25
CA VAL A 22 5.27 13.59 19.83
C VAL A 22 6.66 14.02 20.28
N SER A 23 6.87 14.07 21.62
CA SER A 23 8.21 14.09 22.24
C SER A 23 9.15 15.25 21.84
N GLY A 24 8.63 16.46 21.59
CA GLY A 24 9.46 17.64 21.32
C GLY A 24 10.00 17.73 19.91
N ILE A 25 9.47 16.94 18.97
CA ILE A 25 9.70 17.08 17.53
C ILE A 25 8.42 17.64 16.93
N GLU A 26 8.53 18.72 16.16
CA GLU A 26 7.47 19.21 15.28
C GLU A 26 7.52 18.36 14.01
N ILE A 27 6.44 17.65 13.70
CA ILE A 27 6.35 16.71 12.57
C ILE A 27 5.20 17.16 11.68
N ASP A 28 5.49 17.46 10.43
CA ASP A 28 4.50 17.64 9.39
C ASP A 28 4.22 16.29 8.67
N VAL A 29 3.05 16.16 8.07
CA VAL A 29 2.68 14.95 7.32
C VAL A 29 3.68 14.65 6.20
N GLU A 30 4.30 15.67 5.63
CA GLU A 30 5.32 15.58 4.58
C GLU A 30 6.64 14.98 5.09
N ASP A 31 6.89 15.04 6.40
CA ASP A 31 8.11 14.48 7.03
C ASP A 31 7.99 12.96 7.24
N ILE A 32 6.81 12.38 7.03
CA ILE A 32 6.58 10.95 7.28
C ILE A 32 6.71 10.15 6.01
N GLU A 33 7.81 9.42 5.89
CA GLU A 33 8.00 8.43 4.84
C GLU A 33 7.57 7.04 5.33
N ILE A 34 6.52 6.48 4.69
CA ILE A 34 6.12 5.09 4.94
C ILE A 34 6.98 4.17 4.09
N PRO A 35 7.75 3.25 4.70
CA PRO A 35 8.63 2.32 3.99
C PRO A 35 7.90 1.47 2.95
N ARG A 36 8.63 1.03 1.93
CA ARG A 36 8.06 0.23 0.85
C ARG A 36 8.13 -1.26 1.13
N ILE A 37 7.02 -1.95 0.84
CA ILE A 37 6.98 -3.40 0.75
C ILE A 37 7.30 -3.79 -0.69
N ASN A 38 8.24 -4.71 -0.88
CA ASN A 38 8.66 -5.19 -2.18
C ASN A 38 8.62 -6.73 -2.22
N VAL A 39 8.41 -7.29 -3.40
CA VAL A 39 8.63 -8.72 -3.65
C VAL A 39 9.91 -8.85 -4.47
N CYS A 40 10.88 -9.60 -3.93
CA CYS A 40 12.17 -9.82 -4.58
C CYS A 40 11.98 -10.54 -5.92
N GLN A 41 12.43 -9.94 -7.00
CA GLN A 41 12.42 -10.52 -8.34
C GLN A 41 13.85 -10.94 -8.73
N LYS A 42 14.01 -11.77 -9.78
CA LYS A 42 15.33 -12.19 -10.28
C LYS A 42 16.27 -11.03 -10.63
N MET A 43 15.71 -9.85 -10.94
CA MET A 43 16.48 -8.63 -11.28
C MET A 43 16.59 -7.65 -10.10
N SER A 44 16.07 -8.00 -8.92
CA SER A 44 16.19 -7.16 -7.74
C SER A 44 17.64 -7.14 -7.25
N GLN A 45 18.11 -5.95 -6.88
CA GLN A 45 19.43 -5.79 -6.25
C GLN A 45 19.29 -6.05 -4.74
N SER A 46 19.10 -7.31 -4.36
CA SER A 46 18.96 -7.75 -2.97
C SER A 46 19.61 -9.12 -2.82
N ASP A 47 20.21 -9.36 -1.67
CA ASP A 47 20.78 -10.66 -1.29
C ASP A 47 19.71 -11.66 -0.82
N ALA A 48 18.46 -11.18 -0.62
CA ALA A 48 17.36 -12.04 -0.23
C ALA A 48 16.95 -13.02 -1.33
N PRO A 49 16.44 -14.20 -0.97
CA PRO A 49 15.93 -15.17 -1.95
C PRO A 49 14.89 -14.55 -2.87
N VAL A 50 14.92 -14.96 -4.15
CA VAL A 50 13.92 -14.53 -5.13
C VAL A 50 12.53 -14.97 -4.67
N GLY A 51 11.58 -14.05 -4.66
CA GLY A 51 10.22 -14.26 -4.17
C GLY A 51 10.00 -13.85 -2.71
N SER A 52 11.06 -13.56 -1.95
CA SER A 52 10.89 -13.06 -0.59
C SER A 52 10.15 -11.73 -0.55
N ILE A 53 9.36 -11.54 0.50
CA ILE A 53 8.73 -10.26 0.85
C ILE A 53 9.74 -9.45 1.61
N LEU A 54 10.06 -8.26 1.11
CA LEU A 54 11.04 -7.33 1.70
C LEU A 54 10.35 -6.08 2.21
N PHE A 55 10.80 -5.59 3.37
CA PHE A 55 10.46 -4.30 3.90
C PHE A 55 11.66 -3.36 3.71
N ASP A 56 11.40 -2.21 3.12
CA ASP A 56 12.40 -1.20 2.75
C ASP A 56 13.61 -1.76 1.95
N LYS A 57 13.37 -2.76 1.11
CA LYS A 57 14.37 -3.48 0.30
C LYS A 57 15.47 -4.20 1.09
N THR A 58 15.50 -4.05 2.40
CA THR A 58 16.58 -4.49 3.30
C THR A 58 16.17 -5.66 4.16
N TYR A 59 14.99 -5.57 4.80
CA TYR A 59 14.56 -6.56 5.79
C TYR A 59 13.69 -7.63 5.13
N GLU A 60 14.11 -8.88 5.19
CA GLU A 60 13.28 -10.01 4.77
C GLU A 60 12.17 -10.26 5.81
N ILE A 61 10.91 -10.11 5.40
CA ILE A 61 9.73 -10.35 6.22
C ILE A 61 9.34 -11.82 6.18
N ALA A 62 9.33 -12.40 4.99
CA ALA A 62 8.98 -13.79 4.77
C ALA A 62 9.58 -14.32 3.44
N PRO A 63 9.94 -15.62 3.39
CA PRO A 63 10.30 -16.27 2.14
C PRO A 63 9.08 -16.42 1.21
N PRO A 64 9.30 -16.79 -0.08
CA PRO A 64 8.21 -17.02 -1.02
C PRO A 64 7.22 -18.07 -0.49
N ASP A 65 5.97 -17.98 -0.93
CA ASP A 65 4.84 -18.85 -0.58
C ASP A 65 4.51 -18.92 0.93
N THR A 66 5.12 -18.05 1.75
CA THR A 66 4.84 -17.96 3.18
C THR A 66 3.86 -16.82 3.45
N PRO A 67 2.65 -17.11 3.96
CA PRO A 67 1.67 -16.09 4.28
C PRO A 67 2.09 -15.22 5.47
N VAL A 68 2.03 -13.90 5.31
CA VAL A 68 2.17 -12.94 6.40
C VAL A 68 0.81 -12.38 6.74
N LYS A 69 0.41 -12.44 8.01
CA LYS A 69 -0.83 -11.83 8.48
C LYS A 69 -0.72 -10.31 8.39
N THR A 70 -1.69 -9.70 7.72
CA THR A 70 -1.69 -8.25 7.50
C THR A 70 -3.06 -7.64 7.76
N ILE A 71 -3.07 -6.35 8.09
CA ILE A 71 -4.26 -5.51 8.10
C ILE A 71 -4.12 -4.49 6.99
N THR A 72 -5.13 -4.40 6.12
CA THR A 72 -5.15 -3.35 5.09
C THR A 72 -5.61 -2.04 5.71
N VAL A 73 -4.71 -1.07 5.80
CA VAL A 73 -5.00 0.26 6.36
C VAL A 73 -5.73 1.11 5.34
N ALA A 74 -5.17 1.23 4.14
CA ALA A 74 -5.73 2.01 3.04
C ALA A 74 -5.38 1.37 1.70
N ALA A 75 -6.19 1.65 0.68
CA ALA A 75 -5.91 1.24 -0.68
C ALA A 75 -6.43 2.30 -1.64
N GLN A 76 -5.55 2.87 -2.44
CA GLN A 76 -5.87 3.92 -3.40
C GLN A 76 -5.56 3.45 -4.82
N LYS A 77 -6.54 3.63 -5.71
CA LYS A 77 -6.38 3.39 -7.14
C LYS A 77 -5.76 4.61 -7.82
N GLY A 78 -4.88 4.36 -8.76
CA GLY A 78 -4.29 5.35 -9.64
C GLY A 78 -4.10 4.82 -11.06
N TRP A 79 -3.57 5.67 -11.91
CA TRP A 79 -3.19 5.37 -13.30
C TRP A 79 -1.77 5.88 -13.52
N ARG A 80 -1.00 5.14 -14.29
CA ARG A 80 0.38 5.47 -14.61
C ARG A 80 0.64 5.20 -16.08
N GLU A 81 1.44 6.05 -16.74
CA GLU A 81 1.92 5.80 -18.09
C GLU A 81 2.71 4.50 -18.15
N ASN A 82 2.43 3.69 -19.17
CA ASN A 82 3.12 2.42 -19.40
C ASN A 82 4.32 2.64 -20.33
N ILE A 83 5.28 3.41 -19.87
CA ILE A 83 6.52 3.69 -20.60
C ILE A 83 7.36 2.40 -20.67
N PRO A 84 7.89 2.01 -21.85
CA PRO A 84 8.82 0.90 -21.97
C PRO A 84 10.06 1.09 -21.08
N PHE A 85 10.63 -0.01 -20.62
CA PHE A 85 11.79 0.03 -19.70
C PHE A 85 13.05 0.63 -20.35
N GLU A 86 13.12 0.58 -21.68
CA GLU A 86 14.24 1.10 -22.47
C GLU A 86 14.24 2.63 -22.59
N GLU A 87 13.11 3.27 -22.29
CA GLU A 87 12.95 4.72 -22.29
C GLU A 87 13.37 5.31 -20.95
N GLU A 88 14.00 6.47 -20.96
CA GLU A 88 14.50 7.16 -19.75
C GLU A 88 13.45 8.09 -19.12
N ASP A 89 12.26 8.17 -19.70
CA ASP A 89 11.19 9.05 -19.25
C ASP A 89 10.60 8.60 -17.91
N ILE A 90 10.21 9.59 -17.10
CA ILE A 90 9.54 9.36 -15.83
C ILE A 90 8.03 9.27 -16.06
N PRO A 91 7.38 8.13 -15.75
CA PRO A 91 5.95 7.97 -15.95
C PRO A 91 5.12 8.99 -15.17
N ARG A 92 4.22 9.70 -15.83
CA ARG A 92 3.24 10.56 -15.16
C ARG A 92 2.21 9.69 -14.44
N ILE A 93 1.76 10.16 -13.28
CA ILE A 93 0.80 9.47 -12.41
C ILE A 93 -0.44 10.34 -12.28
N ALA A 94 -1.61 9.69 -12.31
CA ALA A 94 -2.90 10.31 -12.04
C ALA A 94 -3.63 9.56 -10.93
N TRP A 95 -4.27 10.29 -10.04
CA TRP A 95 -5.06 9.73 -8.94
C TRP A 95 -6.57 9.82 -9.18
N SER A 96 -6.98 10.45 -10.28
CA SER A 96 -8.38 10.49 -10.76
C SER A 96 -8.47 10.04 -12.21
N LYS A 97 -9.65 9.54 -12.60
CA LYS A 97 -9.89 9.13 -14.00
C LYS A 97 -9.83 10.32 -14.96
N SER A 98 -10.33 11.49 -14.55
CA SER A 98 -10.29 12.70 -15.38
C SER A 98 -8.87 13.18 -15.66
N GLU A 99 -8.01 13.13 -14.65
CA GLU A 99 -6.58 13.44 -14.77
C GLU A 99 -5.87 12.43 -15.68
N ALA A 100 -6.17 11.12 -15.52
CA ALA A 100 -5.63 10.08 -16.37
C ALA A 100 -6.04 10.26 -17.84
N ASP A 101 -7.29 10.66 -18.12
CA ASP A 101 -7.77 10.93 -19.47
C ASP A 101 -7.09 12.18 -20.07
N ALA A 102 -6.84 13.20 -19.27
CA ALA A 102 -6.09 14.38 -19.70
C ALA A 102 -4.64 14.04 -20.08
N ILE A 103 -3.95 13.26 -19.23
CA ILE A 103 -2.60 12.78 -19.54
C ILE A 103 -2.59 11.92 -20.81
N ALA A 104 -3.54 10.99 -20.94
CA ALA A 104 -3.64 10.11 -22.10
C ALA A 104 -3.86 10.87 -23.43
N ALA A 105 -4.50 12.02 -23.37
CA ALA A 105 -4.73 12.86 -24.58
C ALA A 105 -3.44 13.53 -25.08
N GLU A 106 -2.44 13.69 -24.22
CA GLU A 106 -1.15 14.36 -24.52
C GLU A 106 0.00 13.37 -24.64
N SER A 107 -0.15 12.16 -24.11
CA SER A 107 0.90 11.15 -24.05
C SER A 107 0.89 10.25 -25.27
N GLU A 108 2.06 9.82 -25.70
CA GLU A 108 2.22 8.70 -26.66
C GLU A 108 2.07 7.32 -25.97
N TRP A 109 2.03 7.29 -24.63
CA TRP A 109 1.98 6.07 -23.83
C TRP A 109 0.59 5.80 -23.27
N ASP A 110 0.17 4.54 -23.29
CA ASP A 110 -1.08 4.11 -22.66
C ASP A 110 -1.06 4.31 -21.15
N MET A 111 -2.18 4.74 -20.56
CA MET A 111 -2.37 4.76 -19.11
C MET A 111 -2.77 3.39 -18.59
N THR A 112 -2.04 2.85 -17.62
CA THR A 112 -2.35 1.59 -16.96
C THR A 112 -2.78 1.78 -15.52
N GLU A 113 -3.76 0.96 -15.08
CA GLU A 113 -4.22 0.97 -13.69
C GLU A 113 -3.15 0.40 -12.75
N PHE A 114 -2.97 1.06 -11.62
CA PHE A 114 -2.23 0.54 -10.49
C PHE A 114 -2.96 0.87 -9.18
N ALA A 115 -2.48 0.35 -8.07
CA ALA A 115 -2.93 0.79 -6.75
C ALA A 115 -1.74 0.91 -5.80
N GLU A 116 -1.83 1.86 -4.88
CA GLU A 116 -1.02 1.93 -3.68
C GLU A 116 -1.82 1.35 -2.52
N ILE A 117 -1.25 0.39 -1.79
CA ILE A 117 -1.89 -0.29 -0.67
C ILE A 117 -1.00 -0.11 0.55
N THR A 118 -1.56 0.44 1.62
CA THR A 118 -0.88 0.57 2.93
C THR A 118 -1.30 -0.62 3.80
N LEU A 119 -0.31 -1.33 4.32
CA LEU A 119 -0.48 -2.55 5.10
C LEU A 119 0.22 -2.42 6.46
N LEU A 120 -0.45 -2.90 7.51
CA LEU A 120 0.19 -3.30 8.76
C LEU A 120 0.49 -4.80 8.66
N MET A 121 1.77 -5.15 8.62
CA MET A 121 2.23 -6.53 8.56
C MET A 121 2.57 -7.00 9.97
N ARG A 122 1.92 -8.07 10.45
CA ARG A 122 2.23 -8.66 11.75
C ARG A 122 3.57 -9.38 11.68
N GLN A 123 4.38 -9.21 12.71
CA GLN A 123 5.63 -9.96 12.84
C GLN A 123 5.34 -11.47 12.80
N PRO A 124 5.95 -12.24 11.87
CA PRO A 124 5.82 -13.69 11.86
C PRO A 124 6.44 -14.32 13.12
N GLU A 125 5.86 -15.41 13.60
CA GLU A 125 6.44 -16.18 14.71
C GLU A 125 7.86 -16.67 14.34
N GLY A 126 8.81 -16.43 15.25
CA GLY A 126 10.21 -16.80 15.03
C GLY A 126 10.99 -15.89 14.07
N SER A 127 10.42 -14.74 13.67
CA SER A 127 11.16 -13.73 12.92
C SER A 127 12.28 -13.14 13.79
N GLU A 128 13.49 -13.08 13.24
CA GLU A 128 14.66 -12.45 13.89
C GLU A 128 14.81 -10.96 13.54
N ASN A 129 13.92 -10.42 12.68
CA ASN A 129 14.00 -9.04 12.16
C ASN A 129 13.14 -8.08 12.99
N ASP A 130 13.47 -7.89 14.26
CA ASP A 130 12.77 -6.96 15.15
C ASP A 130 12.83 -5.51 14.65
N ASP A 131 13.88 -5.14 13.93
CA ASP A 131 14.07 -3.78 13.40
C ASP A 131 13.00 -3.36 12.37
N ALA A 132 12.39 -4.30 11.68
CA ALA A 132 11.27 -4.01 10.75
C ALA A 132 9.94 -3.82 11.48
N PHE A 133 9.76 -4.44 12.66
CA PHE A 133 8.49 -4.53 13.38
C PHE A 133 8.44 -3.64 14.62
N GLN A 134 8.63 -2.34 14.42
CA GLN A 134 8.79 -1.36 15.51
C GLN A 134 7.47 -0.81 16.06
N LEU A 135 6.30 -1.27 15.57
CA LEU A 135 5.00 -0.78 16.03
C LEU A 135 4.34 -1.83 16.93
N PRO A 136 4.47 -1.71 18.27
CA PRO A 136 3.74 -2.56 19.20
C PRO A 136 2.27 -2.11 19.24
N ILE A 137 1.34 -3.00 18.87
CA ILE A 137 -0.10 -2.75 18.91
C ILE A 137 -0.77 -3.98 19.53
N GLY A 138 -1.37 -3.82 20.71
CA GLY A 138 -1.88 -4.95 21.49
C GLY A 138 -0.78 -5.96 21.81
N ASP A 139 -1.03 -7.23 21.55
CA ASP A 139 -0.12 -8.34 21.85
C ASP A 139 0.90 -8.63 20.73
N HIS A 140 0.94 -7.82 19.67
CA HIS A 140 1.77 -8.08 18.49
C HIS A 140 2.58 -6.86 18.06
N ASN A 141 3.72 -7.13 17.44
CA ASN A 141 4.50 -6.11 16.73
C ASN A 141 4.13 -6.08 15.25
N TYR A 142 4.14 -4.88 14.67
CA TYR A 142 3.78 -4.64 13.28
C TYR A 142 4.83 -3.78 12.56
N ALA A 143 4.91 -3.99 11.25
CA ALA A 143 5.56 -3.09 10.31
C ALA A 143 4.50 -2.37 9.47
N LEU A 144 4.54 -1.04 9.42
CA LEU A 144 3.69 -0.23 8.54
C LEU A 144 4.42 0.02 7.23
N GLY A 145 3.88 -0.43 6.12
CA GLY A 145 4.51 -0.26 4.81
C GLY A 145 3.51 -0.07 3.67
N LYS A 146 4.01 0.42 2.54
CA LYS A 146 3.25 0.62 1.31
C LYS A 146 3.74 -0.29 0.19
N ILE A 147 2.82 -0.84 -0.59
CA ILE A 147 3.13 -1.57 -1.82
C ILE A 147 2.40 -0.96 -3.02
N ASN A 148 3.12 -0.76 -4.12
CA ASN A 148 2.55 -0.38 -5.40
C ASN A 148 2.33 -1.62 -6.26
N VAL A 149 1.10 -1.84 -6.70
CA VAL A 149 0.70 -3.03 -7.45
C VAL A 149 0.04 -2.66 -8.78
N GLY A 150 0.53 -3.26 -9.86
CA GLY A 150 -0.02 -3.09 -11.20
C GLY A 150 -0.22 -4.45 -11.88
N LYS A 151 -0.85 -4.46 -13.04
CA LYS A 151 -1.01 -5.66 -13.88
C LYS A 151 -1.59 -6.86 -13.09
N ASN A 152 -0.86 -7.98 -13.02
CA ASN A 152 -1.32 -9.19 -12.32
C ASN A 152 -1.46 -8.95 -10.81
N ALA A 153 -0.50 -8.24 -10.20
CA ALA A 153 -0.53 -7.90 -8.80
C ALA A 153 -1.74 -7.04 -8.42
N TYR A 154 -2.15 -6.11 -9.27
CA TYR A 154 -3.37 -5.33 -9.09
C TYR A 154 -4.63 -6.21 -8.99
N ARG A 155 -4.69 -7.29 -9.79
CA ARG A 155 -5.82 -8.24 -9.76
C ARG A 155 -5.83 -9.09 -8.49
N SER A 156 -4.67 -9.60 -8.07
CA SER A 156 -4.54 -10.49 -6.91
C SER A 156 -4.54 -9.76 -5.56
N THR A 157 -4.46 -8.43 -5.57
CA THR A 157 -4.48 -7.60 -4.35
C THR A 157 -5.64 -6.62 -4.38
N TYR A 158 -5.50 -5.47 -5.04
CA TYR A 158 -6.49 -4.38 -5.00
C TYR A 158 -7.89 -4.82 -5.44
N LYS A 159 -8.03 -5.61 -6.54
CA LYS A 159 -9.36 -6.06 -6.96
C LYS A 159 -10.01 -6.98 -5.94
N ARG A 160 -9.25 -7.76 -5.18
CA ARG A 160 -9.79 -8.58 -4.08
C ARG A 160 -10.30 -7.71 -2.93
N LEU A 161 -9.54 -6.67 -2.53
CA LEU A 161 -9.97 -5.69 -1.54
C LEU A 161 -11.25 -4.96 -1.97
N ALA A 162 -11.27 -4.45 -3.20
CA ALA A 162 -12.42 -3.75 -3.76
C ALA A 162 -13.67 -4.66 -3.84
N THR A 163 -13.48 -5.93 -4.24
CA THR A 163 -14.56 -6.92 -4.28
C THR A 163 -15.09 -7.21 -2.87
N PHE A 164 -14.21 -7.39 -1.88
CA PHE A 164 -14.60 -7.57 -0.49
C PHE A 164 -15.41 -6.37 0.01
N ALA A 165 -14.91 -5.15 -0.18
CA ALA A 165 -15.59 -3.92 0.24
C ALA A 165 -16.97 -3.76 -0.42
N ALA A 166 -17.11 -4.15 -1.69
CA ALA A 166 -18.37 -4.08 -2.42
C ALA A 166 -19.40 -5.13 -1.96
N LEU A 167 -18.94 -6.36 -1.68
CA LEU A 167 -19.83 -7.47 -1.29
C LEU A 167 -20.12 -7.50 0.21
N GLN A 168 -19.24 -6.98 1.04
CA GLN A 168 -19.35 -6.93 2.49
C GLN A 168 -19.60 -5.47 2.94
N SER A 169 -20.62 -4.83 2.34
CA SER A 169 -20.93 -3.43 2.64
C SER A 169 -21.18 -3.23 4.14
N GLY A 170 -20.52 -2.22 4.72
CA GLY A 170 -20.57 -1.92 6.15
C GLY A 170 -19.49 -2.63 6.99
N ILE A 171 -18.68 -3.52 6.40
CA ILE A 171 -17.50 -4.10 7.06
C ILE A 171 -16.25 -3.38 6.53
N PRO A 172 -15.54 -2.60 7.37
CA PRO A 172 -14.30 -1.94 6.95
C PRO A 172 -13.23 -2.97 6.58
N ILE A 173 -12.44 -2.70 5.54
CA ILE A 173 -11.36 -3.61 5.11
C ILE A 173 -10.32 -3.86 6.21
N HIS A 174 -10.11 -2.89 7.10
CA HIS A 174 -9.17 -2.95 8.21
C HIS A 174 -9.69 -3.73 9.43
N SER A 175 -10.96 -4.15 9.42
CA SER A 175 -11.52 -5.01 10.48
C SER A 175 -11.22 -6.50 10.28
N LYS A 176 -10.58 -6.87 9.18
CA LYS A 176 -10.22 -8.24 8.82
C LYS A 176 -8.72 -8.44 8.73
N VAL A 177 -8.27 -9.61 9.17
CA VAL A 177 -6.91 -10.07 8.88
C VAL A 177 -6.87 -10.65 7.48
N TRP A 178 -5.83 -10.28 6.73
CA TRP A 178 -5.55 -10.77 5.39
C TRP A 178 -4.24 -11.55 5.40
N ASN A 179 -4.15 -12.59 4.58
CA ASN A 179 -2.88 -13.21 4.27
C ASN A 179 -2.27 -12.49 3.06
N PHE A 180 -1.09 -11.91 3.26
CA PHE A 180 -0.26 -11.38 2.19
C PHE A 180 0.80 -12.42 1.85
N VAL A 181 0.91 -12.82 0.59
CA VAL A 181 1.83 -13.86 0.15
C VAL A 181 2.45 -13.47 -1.20
N SER A 182 3.67 -13.90 -1.41
CA SER A 182 4.36 -13.82 -2.70
C SER A 182 4.27 -15.19 -3.38
N GLU A 183 3.51 -15.27 -4.46
CA GLU A 183 3.23 -16.51 -5.20
C GLU A 183 4.05 -16.56 -6.50
N GLU A 184 4.69 -17.70 -6.80
CA GLU A 184 5.35 -17.89 -8.07
C GLU A 184 4.32 -18.04 -9.20
N LEU A 185 4.48 -17.24 -10.26
CA LEU A 185 3.70 -17.32 -11.48
C LEU A 185 4.62 -17.59 -12.67
N SER A 186 4.12 -18.34 -13.65
CA SER A 186 4.85 -18.62 -14.88
C SER A 186 3.98 -18.42 -16.13
N LYS A 187 4.60 -17.95 -17.21
CA LYS A 187 3.99 -17.90 -18.54
C LYS A 187 5.04 -18.20 -19.61
N GLY A 188 4.94 -19.36 -20.22
CA GLY A 188 5.95 -19.84 -21.16
C GLY A 188 7.30 -20.03 -20.47
N LYS A 189 8.34 -19.32 -20.91
CA LYS A 189 9.69 -19.36 -20.31
C LYS A 189 9.91 -18.34 -19.17
N TYR A 190 8.93 -17.48 -18.92
CA TYR A 190 9.06 -16.42 -17.92
C TYR A 190 8.44 -16.86 -16.60
N THR A 191 9.16 -16.62 -15.52
CA THR A 191 8.72 -16.83 -14.13
C THR A 191 8.94 -15.56 -13.35
N TRP A 192 7.96 -15.18 -12.54
CA TRP A 192 8.04 -14.02 -11.65
C TRP A 192 7.25 -14.30 -10.38
N PHE A 193 7.49 -13.52 -9.35
CA PHE A 193 6.75 -13.58 -8.10
C PHE A 193 5.73 -12.45 -8.02
N ASN A 194 4.54 -12.79 -7.57
CA ASN A 194 3.37 -11.91 -7.60
C ASN A 194 2.76 -11.79 -6.19
N PRO A 195 2.62 -10.57 -5.64
CA PRO A 195 1.94 -10.40 -4.38
C PRO A 195 0.46 -10.72 -4.51
N SER A 196 -0.09 -11.33 -3.48
CA SER A 196 -1.49 -11.75 -3.40
C SER A 196 -2.04 -11.47 -2.01
N LEU A 197 -3.30 -11.01 -1.93
CA LEU A 197 -4.04 -10.80 -0.69
C LEU A 197 -5.25 -11.73 -0.65
N THR A 198 -5.43 -12.44 0.46
CA THR A 198 -6.60 -13.30 0.68
C THR A 198 -7.18 -13.02 2.06
N VAL A 199 -8.47 -12.71 2.13
CA VAL A 199 -9.16 -12.50 3.40
C VAL A 199 -9.20 -13.79 4.21
N THR A 200 -8.93 -13.68 5.51
CA THR A 200 -9.07 -14.79 6.46
C THR A 200 -10.41 -14.74 7.19
N LYS A 201 -10.66 -15.70 8.06
CA LYS A 201 -11.82 -15.68 8.99
C LYS A 201 -11.52 -14.87 10.26
N GLU A 202 -10.26 -14.49 10.47
CA GLU A 202 -9.80 -13.78 11.66
C GLU A 202 -10.20 -12.30 11.57
N GLU A 203 -10.74 -11.78 12.69
CA GLU A 203 -11.01 -10.35 12.84
C GLU A 203 -9.74 -9.65 13.32
N ALA A 204 -9.57 -8.38 12.94
CA ALA A 204 -8.53 -7.54 13.51
C ALA A 204 -8.83 -7.22 14.98
N ASP A 205 -7.81 -7.22 15.81
CA ASP A 205 -7.94 -6.89 17.22
C ASP A 205 -8.44 -5.44 17.41
N ALA A 206 -9.11 -5.19 18.54
CA ALA A 206 -9.67 -3.88 18.83
C ALA A 206 -8.61 -2.77 18.84
N ASP A 207 -7.42 -3.06 19.37
CA ASP A 207 -6.30 -2.11 19.43
C ASP A 207 -5.78 -1.77 18.04
N VAL A 208 -5.69 -2.76 17.16
CA VAL A 208 -5.31 -2.56 15.75
C VAL A 208 -6.36 -1.74 15.02
N THR A 209 -7.65 -2.05 15.24
CA THR A 209 -8.74 -1.27 14.65
C THR A 209 -8.73 0.18 15.12
N ALA A 210 -8.47 0.42 16.41
CA ALA A 210 -8.33 1.76 16.97
C ALA A 210 -7.12 2.51 16.38
N PHE A 211 -5.97 1.84 16.29
CA PHE A 211 -4.79 2.40 15.65
C PHE A 211 -5.07 2.85 14.22
N VAL A 212 -5.69 1.98 13.40
CA VAL A 212 -5.99 2.30 11.99
C VAL A 212 -6.95 3.47 11.87
N LYS A 213 -8.00 3.54 12.70
CA LYS A 213 -8.92 4.69 12.72
C LYS A 213 -8.20 5.99 13.06
N ASN A 214 -7.37 5.98 14.09
CA ASN A 214 -6.57 7.16 14.47
C ASN A 214 -5.62 7.58 13.33
N PHE A 215 -4.97 6.61 12.69
CA PHE A 215 -4.07 6.85 11.55
C PHE A 215 -4.79 7.46 10.34
N LEU A 216 -6.04 7.07 10.09
CA LEU A 216 -6.86 7.60 9.00
C LEU A 216 -7.58 8.90 9.35
N GLY A 217 -7.52 9.37 10.60
CA GLY A 217 -8.25 10.55 11.07
C GLY A 217 -9.77 10.35 11.17
N ALA A 218 -10.23 9.12 11.40
CA ALA A 218 -11.63 8.71 11.38
C ALA A 218 -12.19 8.46 12.80
#